data_2e6f6cdb621d1d662f07a27d70d7b9ea
#
_entry.id   2e6f6cdb621d1d662f07a27d70d7b9ea
#
_cell.length_a   1.000
_cell.length_b   1.000
_cell.length_c   1.000
_cell.angle_alpha   90.00
_cell.angle_beta   90.00
_cell.angle_gamma   90.00
#
_symmetry.space_group_name_H-M   'P 1'
#
loop_
_entity.id
_entity.type
_entity.pdbx_description
1 polymer ?
#
loop_
_entity_poly.entity_id
_entity_poly.type
_entity_poly.pdbx_seq_one_letter_code
_entity_poly.pdbx_strand_id
1 'polypeptide(L)'
;MSKLQSKVALVSGSGRGIGREIALKLAGEGARVVVNDLDAEPAEQTVADIIGSGGEAVACVGSVTDEDFGERFVQTAVDAFGGIDIIVNNAGYTWDSVIQKMTDEQWYAMIDVHLTAPFRILRAAQPYIKQYVTEERENGVENYRKVVNISSVAGTCGNAGQVNYSAGKAGIIGMTKTLTKEWGRYNVNVNTVAFGFIETRLTTAAAGDSTINVEGKEIRVGVSEQILAMAKAMIPLGRPGTPAEAADAVYLFCSPESNYISGQTVICGGGFEI
;
A
#
# COMPACT_ATOMS: atom_id res chain seq x y z
N MET A 1 -11.34 12.97 -18.87
CA MET A 1 -10.09 13.69 -18.51
C MET A 1 -9.46 12.94 -17.36
N SER A 2 -8.17 12.67 -17.44
CA SER A 2 -7.41 11.98 -16.39
C SER A 2 -7.36 12.86 -15.13
N LYS A 3 -7.79 12.32 -13.99
CA LYS A 3 -7.94 13.09 -12.74
C LYS A 3 -6.62 13.32 -11.99
N LEU A 4 -5.59 12.53 -12.33
CA LEU A 4 -4.27 12.59 -11.71
C LEU A 4 -3.18 13.11 -12.67
N GLN A 5 -3.60 13.86 -13.71
CA GLN A 5 -2.66 14.40 -14.69
C GLN A 5 -1.52 15.15 -14.00
N SER A 6 -0.28 14.80 -14.35
CA SER A 6 0.97 15.36 -13.81
C SER A 6 1.23 15.12 -12.32
N LYS A 7 0.39 14.36 -11.61
CA LYS A 7 0.66 13.94 -10.25
C LYS A 7 1.77 12.89 -10.20
N VAL A 8 2.56 12.91 -9.13
CA VAL A 8 3.62 11.93 -8.88
C VAL A 8 3.19 10.99 -7.76
N ALA A 9 3.13 9.70 -8.07
CA ALA A 9 2.69 8.67 -7.15
C ALA A 9 3.82 7.68 -6.83
N LEU A 10 4.03 7.43 -5.55
CA LEU A 10 4.93 6.40 -5.04
C LEU A 10 4.08 5.24 -4.52
N VAL A 11 4.30 4.03 -5.04
CA VAL A 11 3.54 2.84 -4.61
C VAL A 11 4.52 1.74 -4.19
N SER A 12 4.57 1.43 -2.90
CA SER A 12 5.44 0.36 -2.40
C SER A 12 4.83 -1.02 -2.64
N GLY A 13 5.68 -2.03 -2.95
CA GLY A 13 5.23 -3.39 -3.23
C GLY A 13 4.33 -3.47 -4.46
N SER A 14 4.68 -2.76 -5.53
CA SER A 14 3.84 -2.58 -6.72
C SER A 14 4.32 -3.31 -7.98
N GLY A 15 5.24 -4.27 -7.83
CA GLY A 15 5.61 -5.17 -8.93
C GLY A 15 4.57 -6.27 -9.21
N ARG A 16 3.69 -6.57 -8.25
CA ARG A 16 2.70 -7.66 -8.38
C ARG A 16 1.43 -7.41 -7.56
N GLY A 17 0.41 -8.23 -7.83
CA GLY A 17 -0.83 -8.28 -7.04
C GLY A 17 -1.54 -6.93 -6.93
N ILE A 18 -2.04 -6.62 -5.75
CA ILE A 18 -2.80 -5.38 -5.51
C ILE A 18 -1.96 -4.14 -5.80
N GLY A 19 -0.69 -4.13 -5.38
CA GLY A 19 0.19 -2.97 -5.60
C GLY A 19 0.41 -2.67 -7.08
N ARG A 20 0.55 -3.70 -7.91
CA ARG A 20 0.64 -3.56 -9.37
C ARG A 20 -0.63 -2.94 -9.95
N GLU A 21 -1.80 -3.44 -9.57
CA GLU A 21 -3.07 -2.87 -10.04
C GLU A 21 -3.27 -1.41 -9.57
N ILE A 22 -2.81 -1.07 -8.36
CA ILE A 22 -2.79 0.32 -7.88
C ILE A 22 -1.90 1.18 -8.79
N ALA A 23 -0.67 0.74 -9.08
CA ALA A 23 0.27 1.47 -9.94
C ALA A 23 -0.31 1.67 -11.35
N LEU A 24 -0.88 0.63 -11.96
CA LEU A 24 -1.53 0.69 -13.27
C LEU A 24 -2.75 1.62 -13.25
N LYS A 25 -3.58 1.55 -12.21
CA LYS A 25 -4.76 2.42 -12.07
C LYS A 25 -4.36 3.88 -11.97
N LEU A 26 -3.39 4.22 -11.12
CA LEU A 26 -2.94 5.60 -10.96
C LEU A 26 -2.29 6.14 -12.23
N ALA A 27 -1.47 5.32 -12.92
CA ALA A 27 -0.89 5.68 -14.22
C ALA A 27 -1.97 5.88 -15.30
N GLY A 28 -2.97 5.01 -15.38
CA GLY A 28 -4.12 5.14 -16.29
C GLY A 28 -4.93 6.42 -16.06
N GLU A 29 -4.89 6.96 -14.85
CA GLU A 29 -5.50 8.25 -14.49
C GLU A 29 -4.55 9.45 -14.67
N GLY A 30 -3.36 9.23 -15.26
CA GLY A 30 -2.41 10.27 -15.66
C GLY A 30 -1.30 10.57 -14.65
N ALA A 31 -1.17 9.77 -13.58
CA ALA A 31 -0.05 9.91 -12.65
C ALA A 31 1.25 9.35 -13.22
N ARG A 32 2.37 9.98 -12.88
CA ARG A 32 3.73 9.43 -13.07
C ARG A 32 4.06 8.57 -11.84
N VAL A 33 4.46 7.33 -12.04
CA VAL A 33 4.50 6.35 -10.95
C VAL A 33 5.92 5.87 -10.64
N VAL A 34 6.32 5.94 -9.38
CA VAL A 34 7.49 5.20 -8.87
C VAL A 34 7.00 3.84 -8.38
N VAL A 35 7.42 2.80 -9.07
CA VAL A 35 7.11 1.39 -8.78
C VAL A 35 8.19 0.80 -7.89
N ASN A 36 7.81 0.20 -6.78
CA ASN A 36 8.75 -0.54 -5.93
C ASN A 36 8.36 -2.01 -5.83
N ASP A 37 9.33 -2.87 -5.89
CA ASP A 37 9.25 -4.27 -5.44
C ASP A 37 10.61 -4.69 -4.87
N LEU A 38 10.63 -5.74 -4.04
CA LEU A 38 11.86 -6.37 -3.55
C LEU A 38 12.69 -6.92 -4.72
N ASP A 39 12.00 -7.49 -5.71
CA ASP A 39 12.58 -8.11 -6.90
C ASP A 39 12.56 -7.16 -8.10
N ALA A 40 13.66 -7.09 -8.85
CA ALA A 40 13.80 -6.19 -10.00
C ALA A 40 12.83 -6.54 -11.14
N GLU A 41 12.76 -7.83 -11.51
CA GLU A 41 11.95 -8.28 -12.66
C GLU A 41 10.47 -7.86 -12.57
N PRO A 42 9.73 -8.06 -11.45
CA PRO A 42 8.34 -7.61 -11.38
C PRO A 42 8.19 -6.09 -11.34
N ALA A 43 9.14 -5.38 -10.73
CA ALA A 43 9.12 -3.91 -10.73
C ALA A 43 9.28 -3.37 -12.15
N GLU A 44 10.28 -3.85 -12.88
CA GLU A 44 10.57 -3.47 -14.26
C GLU A 44 9.43 -3.87 -15.22
N GLN A 45 8.81 -5.04 -15.02
CA GLN A 45 7.65 -5.45 -15.82
C GLN A 45 6.47 -4.49 -15.61
N THR A 46 6.18 -4.09 -14.38
CA THR A 46 5.10 -3.12 -14.10
C THR A 46 5.41 -1.75 -14.74
N VAL A 47 6.66 -1.31 -14.68
CA VAL A 47 7.11 -0.09 -15.37
C VAL A 47 6.90 -0.21 -16.88
N ALA A 48 7.31 -1.33 -17.48
CA ALA A 48 7.15 -1.58 -18.92
C ALA A 48 5.66 -1.57 -19.33
N ASP A 49 4.78 -2.16 -18.53
CA ASP A 49 3.33 -2.18 -18.78
C ASP A 49 2.72 -0.78 -18.72
N ILE A 50 3.15 0.05 -17.75
CA ILE A 50 2.71 1.45 -17.64
C ILE A 50 3.17 2.25 -18.87
N ILE A 51 4.43 2.14 -19.25
CA ILE A 51 5.00 2.83 -20.42
C ILE A 51 4.33 2.34 -21.72
N GLY A 52 4.12 1.04 -21.85
CA GLY A 52 3.42 0.43 -22.99
C GLY A 52 1.98 0.90 -23.15
N SER A 53 1.35 1.35 -22.05
CA SER A 53 0.01 1.94 -22.05
C SER A 53 0.01 3.47 -22.23
N GLY A 54 1.20 4.08 -22.48
CA GLY A 54 1.34 5.52 -22.70
C GLY A 54 1.48 6.34 -21.41
N GLY A 55 1.69 5.71 -20.26
CA GLY A 55 2.00 6.37 -18.98
C GLY A 55 3.50 6.57 -18.78
N GLU A 56 3.86 7.12 -17.62
CA GLU A 56 5.24 7.35 -17.18
C GLU A 56 5.51 6.63 -15.87
N ALA A 57 6.58 5.85 -15.81
CA ALA A 57 6.97 5.18 -14.59
C ALA A 57 8.48 4.93 -14.51
N VAL A 58 8.99 4.80 -13.28
CA VAL A 58 10.37 4.37 -12.99
C VAL A 58 10.34 3.34 -11.85
N ALA A 59 11.33 2.44 -11.82
CA ALA A 59 11.48 1.47 -10.75
C ALA A 59 12.40 1.99 -9.63
N CYS A 60 12.03 1.69 -8.38
CA CYS A 60 12.90 1.78 -7.22
C CYS A 60 12.94 0.39 -6.55
N VAL A 61 13.91 -0.42 -6.92
CA VAL A 61 14.05 -1.81 -6.45
C VAL A 61 14.70 -1.84 -5.07
N GLY A 62 14.19 -2.70 -4.20
CA GLY A 62 14.76 -2.97 -2.88
C GLY A 62 13.72 -3.23 -1.81
N SER A 63 14.21 -3.69 -0.67
CA SER A 63 13.37 -3.95 0.50
C SER A 63 12.88 -2.64 1.11
N VAL A 64 11.58 -2.57 1.39
CA VAL A 64 11.01 -1.42 2.12
C VAL A 64 11.51 -1.35 3.57
N THR A 65 12.10 -2.45 4.08
CA THR A 65 12.63 -2.54 5.44
C THR A 65 14.08 -2.07 5.55
N ASP A 66 14.80 -1.87 4.43
CA ASP A 66 16.13 -1.26 4.44
C ASP A 66 16.08 0.10 5.14
N GLU A 67 17.11 0.41 5.92
CA GLU A 67 17.14 1.64 6.72
C GLU A 67 17.08 2.92 5.87
N ASP A 68 17.69 2.90 4.69
CA ASP A 68 17.77 4.00 3.74
C ASP A 68 16.68 4.00 2.67
N PHE A 69 15.85 2.94 2.65
CA PHE A 69 14.85 2.77 1.57
C PHE A 69 13.91 3.96 1.45
N GLY A 70 13.41 4.49 2.57
CA GLY A 70 12.50 5.64 2.56
C GLY A 70 13.10 6.85 1.84
N GLU A 71 14.38 7.12 2.06
CA GLU A 71 15.11 8.21 1.41
C GLU A 71 15.30 7.93 -0.07
N ARG A 72 15.77 6.72 -0.45
CA ARG A 72 15.94 6.31 -1.85
C ARG A 72 14.63 6.38 -2.64
N PHE A 73 13.54 5.91 -2.05
CA PHE A 73 12.22 5.87 -2.71
C PHE A 73 11.68 7.27 -2.99
N VAL A 74 11.80 8.17 -2.01
CA VAL A 74 11.43 9.58 -2.14
C VAL A 74 12.34 10.29 -3.14
N GLN A 75 13.66 10.09 -3.06
CA GLN A 75 14.62 10.70 -3.96
C GLN A 75 14.39 10.27 -5.42
N THR A 76 14.05 8.98 -5.65
CA THR A 76 13.70 8.49 -7.00
C THR A 76 12.55 9.28 -7.60
N ALA A 77 11.52 9.62 -6.83
CA ALA A 77 10.39 10.42 -7.31
C ALA A 77 10.80 11.87 -7.63
N VAL A 78 11.62 12.46 -6.77
CA VAL A 78 12.13 13.83 -6.95
C VAL A 78 13.02 13.92 -8.19
N ASP A 79 13.96 13.00 -8.36
CA ASP A 79 14.91 13.00 -9.47
C ASP A 79 14.23 12.72 -10.82
N ALA A 80 13.31 11.76 -10.85
CA ALA A 80 12.65 11.38 -12.09
C ALA A 80 11.53 12.33 -12.50
N PHE A 81 10.77 12.85 -11.53
CA PHE A 81 9.50 13.54 -11.81
C PHE A 81 9.35 14.92 -11.16
N GLY A 82 10.29 15.31 -10.31
CA GLY A 82 10.31 16.64 -9.68
C GLY A 82 9.22 16.87 -8.65
N GLY A 83 8.61 15.82 -8.06
CA GLY A 83 7.51 16.00 -7.12
C GLY A 83 7.12 14.77 -6.32
N ILE A 84 6.21 14.98 -5.36
CA ILE A 84 5.54 13.94 -4.57
C ILE A 84 4.11 14.42 -4.31
N ASP A 85 3.13 13.73 -4.87
CA ASP A 85 1.71 14.06 -4.65
C ASP A 85 0.94 12.93 -3.95
N ILE A 86 1.26 11.66 -4.26
CA ILE A 86 0.56 10.49 -3.76
C ILE A 86 1.56 9.49 -3.20
N ILE A 87 1.34 9.00 -1.99
CA ILE A 87 2.11 7.91 -1.40
C ILE A 87 1.14 6.79 -1.02
N VAL A 88 1.35 5.59 -1.56
CA VAL A 88 0.60 4.39 -1.20
C VAL A 88 1.53 3.41 -0.51
N ASN A 89 1.38 3.26 0.80
CA ASN A 89 2.10 2.28 1.61
C ASN A 89 1.38 0.94 1.51
N ASN A 90 1.75 0.13 0.50
CA ASN A 90 1.10 -1.13 0.18
C ASN A 90 1.98 -2.36 0.45
N ALA A 91 3.29 -2.26 0.38
CA ALA A 91 4.20 -3.38 0.57
C ALA A 91 3.88 -4.21 1.82
N GLY A 92 3.92 -5.53 1.68
CA GLY A 92 3.69 -6.42 2.80
C GLY A 92 3.40 -7.86 2.41
N TYR A 93 3.49 -8.70 3.43
CA TYR A 93 3.20 -10.13 3.38
C TYR A 93 2.70 -10.59 4.76
N THR A 94 2.41 -11.86 4.94
CA THR A 94 2.04 -12.44 6.25
C THR A 94 3.03 -13.52 6.64
N TRP A 95 3.34 -13.62 7.93
CA TRP A 95 4.14 -14.70 8.50
C TRP A 95 3.47 -15.17 9.79
N ASP A 96 2.50 -16.03 9.59
CA ASP A 96 1.49 -16.39 10.57
C ASP A 96 2.01 -17.44 11.57
N SER A 97 1.66 -17.28 12.82
CA SER A 97 1.84 -18.26 13.89
C SER A 97 0.93 -17.94 15.07
N VAL A 98 0.47 -18.97 15.79
CA VAL A 98 -0.21 -18.75 17.08
C VAL A 98 0.78 -18.17 18.09
N ILE A 99 0.30 -17.33 19.01
CA ILE A 99 1.14 -16.52 19.91
C ILE A 99 2.19 -17.34 20.68
N GLN A 100 1.85 -18.53 21.16
CA GLN A 100 2.78 -19.38 21.91
C GLN A 100 3.88 -20.05 21.06
N LYS A 101 3.79 -19.94 19.74
CA LYS A 101 4.78 -20.48 18.79
C LYS A 101 5.42 -19.37 17.94
N MET A 102 4.92 -18.16 18.03
CA MET A 102 5.46 -17.03 17.28
C MET A 102 6.85 -16.68 17.79
N THR A 103 7.80 -16.55 16.88
CA THR A 103 9.15 -16.11 17.22
C THR A 103 9.24 -14.58 17.19
N ASP A 104 10.24 -14.03 17.89
CA ASP A 104 10.54 -12.60 17.84
C ASP A 104 10.88 -12.16 16.39
N GLU A 105 11.51 -13.03 15.61
CA GLU A 105 11.80 -12.78 14.20
C GLU A 105 10.51 -12.57 13.40
N GLN A 106 9.50 -13.45 13.56
CA GLN A 106 8.20 -13.30 12.92
C GLN A 106 7.49 -12.03 13.36
N TRP A 107 7.60 -11.70 14.64
CA TRP A 107 7.02 -10.48 15.20
C TRP A 107 7.64 -9.23 14.56
N TYR A 108 8.97 -9.09 14.65
CA TYR A 108 9.65 -7.91 14.14
C TYR A 108 9.53 -7.77 12.63
N ALA A 109 9.60 -8.85 11.85
CA ALA A 109 9.42 -8.79 10.41
C ALA A 109 8.08 -8.18 10.01
N MET A 110 6.98 -8.52 10.70
CA MET A 110 5.67 -7.95 10.42
C MET A 110 5.54 -6.50 10.88
N ILE A 111 6.10 -6.15 12.03
CA ILE A 111 6.14 -4.75 12.49
C ILE A 111 6.97 -3.89 11.54
N ASP A 112 8.12 -4.39 11.09
CA ASP A 112 9.00 -3.63 10.21
C ASP A 112 8.36 -3.34 8.87
N VAL A 113 7.82 -4.35 8.19
CA VAL A 113 7.23 -4.15 6.86
C VAL A 113 5.92 -3.37 6.89
N HIS A 114 5.07 -3.57 7.92
CA HIS A 114 3.72 -2.98 7.94
C HIS A 114 3.61 -1.67 8.70
N LEU A 115 4.60 -1.32 9.52
CA LEU A 115 4.52 -0.11 10.36
C LEU A 115 5.80 0.73 10.29
N THR A 116 6.99 0.13 10.50
CA THR A 116 8.26 0.86 10.50
C THR A 116 8.62 1.38 9.10
N ALA A 117 8.45 0.56 8.05
CA ALA A 117 8.72 0.97 6.67
C ALA A 117 7.83 2.14 6.22
N PRO A 118 6.49 2.10 6.36
CA PRO A 118 5.64 3.26 6.12
C PRO A 118 6.05 4.51 6.90
N PHE A 119 6.42 4.37 8.17
CA PHE A 119 6.92 5.49 8.98
C PHE A 119 8.19 6.09 8.37
N ARG A 120 9.17 5.27 7.96
CA ARG A 120 10.43 5.74 7.34
C ARG A 120 10.16 6.46 6.02
N ILE A 121 9.30 5.92 5.16
CA ILE A 121 8.91 6.53 3.89
C ILE A 121 8.27 7.91 4.11
N LEU A 122 7.30 7.99 5.02
CA LEU A 122 6.57 9.23 5.30
C LEU A 122 7.47 10.28 5.96
N ARG A 123 8.36 9.85 6.87
CA ARG A 123 9.37 10.73 7.48
C ARG A 123 10.31 11.31 6.42
N ALA A 124 10.77 10.51 5.47
CA ALA A 124 11.64 10.97 4.37
C ALA A 124 10.91 11.92 3.40
N ALA A 125 9.61 11.72 3.16
CA ALA A 125 8.81 12.57 2.29
C ALA A 125 8.49 13.94 2.89
N GLN A 126 8.42 14.06 4.23
CA GLN A 126 7.94 15.27 4.90
C GLN A 126 8.71 16.55 4.55
N PRO A 127 10.06 16.59 4.49
CA PRO A 127 10.78 17.81 4.13
C PRO A 127 10.43 18.31 2.72
N TYR A 128 10.32 17.40 1.75
CA TYR A 128 9.96 17.71 0.36
C TYR A 128 8.52 18.23 0.27
N ILE A 129 7.58 17.56 0.93
CA ILE A 129 6.17 18.02 1.00
C ILE A 129 6.10 19.45 1.55
N LYS A 130 6.83 19.71 2.64
CA LYS A 130 6.86 21.07 3.24
C LYS A 130 7.43 22.10 2.28
N GLN A 131 8.50 21.77 1.58
CA GLN A 131 9.13 22.66 0.59
C GLN A 131 8.13 22.96 -0.54
N TYR A 132 7.56 21.95 -1.20
CA TYR A 132 6.62 22.12 -2.29
C TYR A 132 5.38 22.92 -1.88
N VAL A 133 4.82 22.66 -0.70
CA VAL A 133 3.68 23.44 -0.19
C VAL A 133 4.04 24.91 0.03
N THR A 134 5.27 25.22 0.45
CA THR A 134 5.72 26.61 0.61
C THR A 134 5.80 27.30 -0.74
N GLU A 135 6.44 26.69 -1.73
CA GLU A 135 6.57 27.20 -3.10
C GLU A 135 5.19 27.37 -3.78
N GLU A 136 4.30 26.39 -3.61
CA GLU A 136 2.93 26.44 -4.16
C GLU A 136 2.14 27.63 -3.60
N ARG A 137 2.22 27.87 -2.27
CA ARG A 137 1.54 28.98 -1.61
C ARG A 137 2.07 30.35 -2.07
N GLU A 138 3.38 30.48 -2.22
CA GLU A 138 4.01 31.70 -2.75
C GLU A 138 3.53 32.02 -4.16
N ASN A 139 3.23 30.99 -4.96
CA ASN A 139 2.72 31.10 -6.32
C ASN A 139 1.17 31.08 -6.43
N GLY A 140 0.45 31.05 -5.30
CA GLY A 140 -1.02 31.02 -5.30
C GLY A 140 -1.61 29.71 -5.83
N VAL A 141 -0.85 28.62 -5.81
CA VAL A 141 -1.29 27.29 -6.25
C VAL A 141 -1.85 26.51 -5.06
N GLU A 142 -3.06 25.99 -5.21
CA GLU A 142 -3.64 25.05 -4.26
C GLU A 142 -3.45 23.62 -4.77
N ASN A 143 -2.73 22.79 -4.01
CA ASN A 143 -2.49 21.40 -4.32
C ASN A 143 -2.79 20.50 -3.10
N TYR A 144 -3.54 19.42 -3.32
CA TYR A 144 -3.81 18.40 -2.30
C TYR A 144 -2.96 17.19 -2.56
N ARG A 145 -2.26 16.74 -1.52
CA ARG A 145 -1.48 15.50 -1.52
C ARG A 145 -2.22 14.39 -0.81
N LYS A 146 -1.94 13.17 -1.18
CA LYS A 146 -2.64 11.99 -0.68
C LYS A 146 -1.65 10.97 -0.11
N VAL A 147 -1.96 10.48 1.07
CA VAL A 147 -1.33 9.30 1.64
C VAL A 147 -2.40 8.25 1.85
N VAL A 148 -2.22 7.08 1.26
CA VAL A 148 -3.09 5.93 1.48
C VAL A 148 -2.28 4.79 2.09
N ASN A 149 -2.60 4.46 3.32
CA ASN A 149 -1.99 3.36 4.04
C ASN A 149 -2.85 2.10 3.87
N ILE A 150 -2.23 0.99 3.49
CA ILE A 150 -2.96 -0.26 3.35
C ILE A 150 -2.99 -1.02 4.68
N SER A 151 -4.20 -1.20 5.20
CA SER A 151 -4.49 -2.04 6.35
C SER A 151 -5.22 -3.34 5.91
N SER A 152 -5.83 -4.00 6.85
CA SER A 152 -6.58 -5.25 6.67
C SER A 152 -7.71 -5.31 7.69
N VAL A 153 -8.73 -6.09 7.42
CA VAL A 153 -9.72 -6.48 8.43
C VAL A 153 -9.06 -7.15 9.65
N ALA A 154 -7.92 -7.82 9.47
CA ALA A 154 -7.13 -8.32 10.59
C ALA A 154 -6.61 -7.19 11.51
N GLY A 155 -6.41 -5.98 10.98
CA GLY A 155 -6.02 -4.81 11.77
C GLY A 155 -7.20 -4.13 12.49
N THR A 156 -8.44 -4.36 12.06
CA THR A 156 -9.65 -3.79 12.68
C THR A 156 -10.31 -4.74 13.65
N CYS A 157 -10.33 -6.03 13.34
CA CYS A 157 -11.07 -7.05 14.09
C CYS A 157 -10.18 -8.14 14.68
N GLY A 158 -8.91 -8.22 14.26
CA GLY A 158 -8.00 -9.31 14.60
C GLY A 158 -8.20 -10.53 13.70
N ASN A 159 -7.22 -11.43 13.68
CA ASN A 159 -7.32 -12.74 13.06
C ASN A 159 -6.46 -13.75 13.82
N ALA A 160 -6.99 -14.93 14.11
CA ALA A 160 -6.26 -15.98 14.81
C ALA A 160 -5.00 -16.39 14.07
N GLY A 161 -3.86 -16.45 14.77
CA GLY A 161 -2.55 -16.76 14.20
C GLY A 161 -1.81 -15.56 13.58
N GLN A 162 -2.38 -14.37 13.64
CA GLN A 162 -1.83 -13.15 13.02
C GLN A 162 -1.60 -12.00 14.02
N VAL A 163 -1.22 -12.29 15.25
CA VAL A 163 -1.06 -11.22 16.25
C VAL A 163 -0.02 -10.18 15.84
N ASN A 164 1.07 -10.56 15.18
CA ASN A 164 2.09 -9.67 14.63
C ASN A 164 1.54 -8.82 13.47
N TYR A 165 0.93 -9.46 12.50
CA TYR A 165 0.32 -8.80 11.35
C TYR A 165 -0.81 -7.85 11.76
N SER A 166 -1.72 -8.32 12.62
CA SER A 166 -2.83 -7.52 13.15
C SER A 166 -2.32 -6.30 13.93
N ALA A 167 -1.27 -6.45 14.73
CA ALA A 167 -0.65 -5.34 15.44
C ALA A 167 -0.08 -4.29 14.49
N GLY A 168 0.67 -4.69 13.45
CA GLY A 168 1.18 -3.78 12.43
C GLY A 168 0.06 -3.06 11.67
N LYS A 169 -1.00 -3.82 11.27
CA LYS A 169 -2.13 -3.29 10.52
C LYS A 169 -3.08 -2.43 11.36
N ALA A 170 -3.15 -2.62 12.67
CA ALA A 170 -3.82 -1.71 13.60
C ALA A 170 -2.97 -0.46 13.87
N GLY A 171 -1.65 -0.63 14.01
CA GLY A 171 -0.71 0.47 14.21
C GLY A 171 -0.76 1.50 13.09
N ILE A 172 -0.84 1.05 11.83
CA ILE A 172 -0.91 1.96 10.66
C ILE A 172 -2.20 2.80 10.66
N ILE A 173 -3.32 2.29 11.20
CA ILE A 173 -4.55 3.05 11.39
C ILE A 173 -4.33 4.18 12.41
N GLY A 174 -3.63 3.89 13.51
CA GLY A 174 -3.26 4.90 14.51
C GLY A 174 -2.36 5.99 13.93
N MET A 175 -1.34 5.59 13.13
CA MET A 175 -0.45 6.51 12.43
C MET A 175 -1.21 7.41 11.44
N THR A 176 -2.16 6.85 10.68
CA THR A 176 -3.04 7.60 9.77
C THR A 176 -3.78 8.72 10.49
N LYS A 177 -4.41 8.41 11.62
CA LYS A 177 -5.18 9.40 12.42
C LYS A 177 -4.29 10.51 12.98
N THR A 178 -3.07 10.20 13.37
CA THR A 178 -2.11 11.18 13.89
C THR A 178 -1.61 12.10 12.77
N LEU A 179 -1.16 11.53 11.66
CA LEU A 179 -0.62 12.30 10.53
C LEU A 179 -1.67 13.20 9.88
N THR A 180 -2.94 12.81 9.87
CA THR A 180 -4.04 13.69 9.45
C THR A 180 -4.04 15.03 10.22
N LYS A 181 -3.78 14.99 11.53
CA LYS A 181 -3.73 16.20 12.37
C LYS A 181 -2.45 17.01 12.17
N GLU A 182 -1.32 16.33 11.95
CA GLU A 182 -0.03 16.99 11.75
C GLU A 182 0.10 17.62 10.36
N TRP A 183 -0.41 16.93 9.32
CA TRP A 183 -0.18 17.26 7.92
C TRP A 183 -1.35 17.96 7.23
N GLY A 184 -2.50 18.08 7.90
CA GLY A 184 -3.66 18.80 7.36
C GLY A 184 -3.34 20.25 6.99
N ARG A 185 -2.49 20.90 7.77
CA ARG A 185 -1.98 22.26 7.45
C ARG A 185 -1.17 22.36 6.16
N TYR A 186 -0.73 21.23 5.59
CA TYR A 186 -0.02 21.13 4.31
C TYR A 186 -0.93 20.66 3.17
N ASN A 187 -2.25 20.63 3.36
CA ASN A 187 -3.23 20.05 2.43
C ASN A 187 -2.91 18.57 2.09
N VAL A 188 -2.43 17.78 3.07
CA VAL A 188 -2.20 16.35 2.91
C VAL A 188 -3.36 15.59 3.55
N ASN A 189 -4.09 14.85 2.74
CA ASN A 189 -5.06 13.88 3.22
C ASN A 189 -4.35 12.56 3.53
N VAL A 190 -4.60 11.99 4.70
CA VAL A 190 -4.04 10.69 5.10
C VAL A 190 -5.18 9.76 5.44
N ASN A 191 -5.35 8.68 4.69
CA ASN A 191 -6.44 7.73 4.86
C ASN A 191 -5.92 6.28 4.83
N THR A 192 -6.75 5.36 5.25
CA THR A 192 -6.45 3.92 5.28
C THR A 192 -7.52 3.16 4.50
N VAL A 193 -7.10 2.21 3.67
CA VAL A 193 -7.96 1.18 3.10
C VAL A 193 -7.63 -0.15 3.78
N ALA A 194 -8.60 -0.72 4.47
CA ALA A 194 -8.48 -2.02 5.10
C ALA A 194 -9.08 -3.09 4.18
N PHE A 195 -8.23 -3.96 3.64
CA PHE A 195 -8.72 -5.02 2.76
C PHE A 195 -9.32 -6.17 3.55
N GLY A 196 -10.46 -6.67 3.08
CA GLY A 196 -10.98 -7.97 3.44
C GLY A 196 -10.31 -9.06 2.59
N PHE A 197 -11.11 -10.01 2.11
CA PHE A 197 -10.58 -11.10 1.29
C PHE A 197 -10.48 -10.67 -0.18
N ILE A 198 -9.25 -10.45 -0.66
CA ILE A 198 -8.94 -10.12 -2.06
C ILE A 198 -8.20 -11.30 -2.69
N GLU A 199 -8.59 -11.71 -3.89
CA GLU A 199 -7.93 -12.76 -4.65
C GLU A 199 -6.53 -12.32 -5.08
N THR A 200 -5.50 -12.89 -4.45
CA THR A 200 -4.10 -12.65 -4.78
C THR A 200 -3.33 -13.97 -4.68
N ARG A 201 -2.08 -13.96 -5.11
CA ARG A 201 -1.17 -15.09 -4.91
C ARG A 201 -1.09 -15.55 -3.43
N LEU A 202 -1.28 -14.64 -2.49
CA LEU A 202 -1.25 -14.93 -1.05
C LEU A 202 -2.54 -15.56 -0.53
N THR A 203 -3.65 -15.42 -1.25
CA THR A 203 -5.00 -15.84 -0.82
C THR A 203 -5.65 -16.86 -1.74
N THR A 204 -5.05 -17.18 -2.89
CA THR A 204 -5.54 -18.27 -3.76
C THR A 204 -5.33 -19.64 -3.09
N ALA A 205 -6.18 -20.60 -3.47
CA ALA A 205 -6.06 -21.95 -2.97
C ALA A 205 -4.65 -22.50 -3.26
N ALA A 206 -3.96 -22.87 -2.19
CA ALA A 206 -2.64 -23.48 -2.32
C ALA A 206 -2.79 -24.89 -2.90
N ALA A 207 -2.36 -25.07 -4.14
CA ALA A 207 -2.12 -26.41 -4.67
C ALA A 207 -0.82 -26.94 -4.06
N GLY A 208 -0.89 -27.53 -2.86
CA GLY A 208 0.27 -28.03 -2.13
C GLY A 208 0.95 -26.97 -1.23
N ASP A 209 2.23 -27.19 -0.92
CA ASP A 209 3.05 -26.30 -0.10
C ASP A 209 3.57 -25.09 -0.93
N SER A 210 2.70 -24.13 -1.25
CA SER A 210 3.12 -22.90 -1.91
C SER A 210 3.93 -22.03 -0.94
N THR A 211 5.16 -21.69 -1.32
CA THR A 211 6.02 -20.77 -0.57
C THR A 211 6.36 -19.54 -1.39
N ILE A 212 6.65 -18.44 -0.71
CA ILE A 212 7.32 -17.28 -1.28
C ILE A 212 8.68 -17.13 -0.60
N ASN A 213 9.66 -16.64 -1.34
CA ASN A 213 10.92 -16.23 -0.76
C ASN A 213 10.88 -14.73 -0.46
N VAL A 214 11.10 -14.35 0.79
CA VAL A 214 11.24 -12.96 1.21
C VAL A 214 12.57 -12.85 1.93
N GLU A 215 13.52 -12.15 1.32
CA GLU A 215 14.87 -11.94 1.87
C GLU A 215 15.58 -13.23 2.29
N GLY A 216 15.47 -14.28 1.47
CA GLY A 216 16.08 -15.57 1.74
C GLY A 216 15.29 -16.49 2.68
N LYS A 217 14.11 -16.07 3.15
CA LYS A 217 13.22 -16.84 4.01
C LYS A 217 12.09 -17.45 3.19
N GLU A 218 11.91 -18.77 3.29
CA GLU A 218 10.76 -19.43 2.71
C GLU A 218 9.55 -19.29 3.64
N ILE A 219 8.52 -18.57 3.16
CA ILE A 219 7.30 -18.33 3.90
C ILE A 219 6.16 -19.04 3.20
N ARG A 220 5.42 -19.85 3.95
CA ARG A 220 4.21 -20.52 3.46
C ARG A 220 3.14 -19.46 3.17
N VAL A 221 2.50 -19.56 2.01
CA VAL A 221 1.41 -18.69 1.58
C VAL A 221 0.27 -19.50 0.96
N GLY A 222 -0.87 -18.86 0.87
CA GLY A 222 -2.09 -19.47 0.35
C GLY A 222 -3.00 -19.96 1.48
N VAL A 223 -4.24 -20.22 1.14
CA VAL A 223 -5.28 -20.72 2.04
C VAL A 223 -5.80 -22.08 1.54
N SER A 224 -6.25 -22.94 2.46
CA SER A 224 -6.90 -24.17 2.05
C SER A 224 -8.23 -23.91 1.33
N GLU A 225 -8.64 -24.80 0.45
CA GLU A 225 -9.93 -24.71 -0.24
C GLU A 225 -11.09 -24.59 0.75
N GLN A 226 -11.00 -25.23 1.91
CA GLN A 226 -12.02 -25.13 2.96
C GLN A 226 -12.09 -23.73 3.56
N ILE A 227 -10.95 -23.09 3.85
CA ILE A 227 -10.90 -21.72 4.34
C ILE A 227 -11.43 -20.75 3.28
N LEU A 228 -11.09 -20.98 2.01
CA LEU A 228 -11.59 -20.19 0.89
C LEU A 228 -13.12 -20.27 0.76
N ALA A 229 -13.67 -21.48 0.88
CA ALA A 229 -15.12 -21.70 0.83
C ALA A 229 -15.82 -21.03 2.03
N MET A 230 -15.26 -21.13 3.22
CA MET A 230 -15.79 -20.46 4.42
C MET A 230 -15.75 -18.92 4.26
N ALA A 231 -14.61 -18.38 3.79
CA ALA A 231 -14.48 -16.94 3.54
C ALA A 231 -15.53 -16.45 2.52
N LYS A 232 -15.73 -17.18 1.43
CA LYS A 232 -16.77 -16.86 0.43
C LYS A 232 -18.19 -16.84 1.04
N ALA A 233 -18.48 -17.79 1.92
CA ALA A 233 -19.79 -17.86 2.59
C ALA A 233 -20.03 -16.71 3.58
N MET A 234 -18.95 -16.13 4.12
CA MET A 234 -19.01 -15.02 5.10
C MET A 234 -19.02 -13.64 4.42
N ILE A 235 -18.70 -13.54 3.15
CA ILE A 235 -18.72 -12.27 2.40
C ILE A 235 -20.14 -12.01 1.90
N PRO A 236 -20.83 -10.93 2.34
CA PRO A 236 -22.20 -10.64 1.89
C PRO A 236 -22.35 -10.50 0.36
N LEU A 237 -21.33 -9.98 -0.34
CA LEU A 237 -21.34 -9.94 -1.81
C LEU A 237 -21.09 -11.31 -2.47
N GLY A 238 -20.91 -12.39 -1.70
CA GLY A 238 -20.83 -13.78 -2.14
C GLY A 238 -19.53 -14.16 -2.86
N ARG A 239 -18.54 -13.28 -2.94
CA ARG A 239 -17.26 -13.54 -3.60
C ARG A 239 -16.12 -12.70 -2.98
N PRO A 240 -14.88 -13.15 -3.12
CA PRO A 240 -13.71 -12.30 -2.89
C PRO A 240 -13.70 -11.07 -3.82
N GLY A 241 -13.01 -10.01 -3.39
CA GLY A 241 -12.67 -8.90 -4.25
C GLY A 241 -11.51 -9.26 -5.19
N THR A 242 -11.43 -8.58 -6.33
CA THR A 242 -10.31 -8.67 -7.25
C THR A 242 -9.21 -7.65 -6.89
N PRO A 243 -7.95 -7.84 -7.33
CA PRO A 243 -6.91 -6.82 -7.18
C PRO A 243 -7.29 -5.47 -7.81
N ALA A 244 -8.01 -5.48 -8.93
CA ALA A 244 -8.51 -4.27 -9.58
C ALA A 244 -9.54 -3.52 -8.70
N GLU A 245 -10.49 -4.22 -8.08
CA GLU A 245 -11.44 -3.61 -7.14
C GLU A 245 -10.75 -3.04 -5.89
N ALA A 246 -9.68 -3.70 -5.42
CA ALA A 246 -8.84 -3.17 -4.35
C ALA A 246 -8.11 -1.89 -4.79
N ALA A 247 -7.58 -1.85 -6.02
CA ALA A 247 -6.94 -0.67 -6.58
C ALA A 247 -7.94 0.49 -6.77
N ASP A 248 -9.17 0.21 -7.19
CA ASP A 248 -10.23 1.21 -7.29
C ASP A 248 -10.57 1.81 -5.92
N ALA A 249 -10.63 1.01 -4.87
CA ALA A 249 -10.85 1.50 -3.50
C ALA A 249 -9.72 2.44 -3.03
N VAL A 250 -8.47 2.15 -3.37
CA VAL A 250 -7.32 3.03 -3.10
C VAL A 250 -7.41 4.32 -3.92
N TYR A 251 -7.75 4.21 -5.19
CA TYR A 251 -7.90 5.35 -6.10
C TYR A 251 -8.93 6.37 -5.59
N LEU A 252 -10.03 5.94 -4.96
CA LEU A 252 -11.02 6.87 -4.36
C LEU A 252 -10.35 7.89 -3.41
N PHE A 253 -9.34 7.47 -2.64
CA PHE A 253 -8.62 8.36 -1.74
C PHE A 253 -7.45 9.09 -2.40
N CYS A 254 -7.04 8.72 -3.60
CA CYS A 254 -6.03 9.42 -4.39
C CYS A 254 -6.65 10.53 -5.27
N SER A 255 -7.94 10.44 -5.55
CA SER A 255 -8.66 11.35 -6.44
C SER A 255 -9.00 12.70 -5.80
N PRO A 256 -9.22 13.77 -6.59
CA PRO A 256 -9.61 15.08 -6.07
C PRO A 256 -10.94 15.07 -5.29
N GLU A 257 -11.83 14.13 -5.58
CA GLU A 257 -13.12 14.00 -4.89
C GLU A 257 -12.97 13.68 -3.40
N SER A 258 -11.81 13.22 -2.97
CA SER A 258 -11.49 12.96 -1.57
C SER A 258 -10.77 14.12 -0.86
N ASN A 259 -10.70 15.31 -1.44
CA ASN A 259 -9.94 16.44 -0.86
C ASN A 259 -10.40 16.85 0.54
N TYR A 260 -11.64 16.56 0.92
CA TYR A 260 -12.16 16.83 2.28
C TYR A 260 -12.30 15.58 3.15
N ILE A 261 -11.70 14.44 2.72
CA ILE A 261 -11.72 13.18 3.45
C ILE A 261 -10.30 12.90 3.97
N SER A 262 -10.13 12.90 5.30
CA SER A 262 -8.85 12.60 5.94
C SER A 262 -9.06 11.91 7.28
N GLY A 263 -8.13 11.04 7.68
CA GLY A 263 -8.17 10.29 8.94
C GLY A 263 -9.13 9.09 8.94
N GLN A 264 -9.67 8.72 7.79
CA GLN A 264 -10.66 7.66 7.68
C GLN A 264 -10.02 6.30 7.44
N THR A 265 -10.70 5.27 7.89
CA THR A 265 -10.42 3.87 7.54
C THR A 265 -11.66 3.32 6.87
N VAL A 266 -11.51 2.88 5.62
CA VAL A 266 -12.59 2.26 4.85
C VAL A 266 -12.25 0.79 4.62
N ILE A 267 -13.22 -0.07 4.88
CA ILE A 267 -13.10 -1.51 4.63
C ILE A 267 -13.50 -1.78 3.19
N CYS A 268 -12.57 -2.33 2.40
CA CYS A 268 -12.82 -2.89 1.08
C CYS A 268 -12.89 -4.41 1.21
N GLY A 269 -14.07 -4.93 1.59
CA GLY A 269 -14.23 -6.33 1.97
C GLY A 269 -15.55 -6.97 1.51
N GLY A 270 -16.34 -6.32 0.65
CA GLY A 270 -17.61 -6.86 0.19
C GLY A 270 -18.65 -7.06 1.28
N GLY A 271 -18.57 -6.27 2.36
CA GLY A 271 -19.41 -6.40 3.55
C GLY A 271 -18.87 -7.39 4.58
N PHE A 272 -17.69 -7.96 4.34
CA PHE A 272 -17.02 -8.85 5.29
C PHE A 272 -16.52 -8.04 6.50
N GLU A 273 -17.15 -8.24 7.64
CA GLU A 273 -16.73 -7.78 8.96
C GLU A 273 -16.71 -9.00 9.89
N ILE A 274 -15.64 -9.17 10.66
CA ILE A 274 -15.51 -10.24 11.66
C ILE A 274 -15.66 -9.61 13.04
#